data_dcbd35b9ce3091cd78cd0dcce20c9d85
#
_entry.id   dcbd35b9ce3091cd78cd0dcce20c9d85
#
_cell.length_a   1.000
_cell.length_b   1.000
_cell.length_c   1.000
_cell.angle_alpha   90.00
_cell.angle_beta   90.00
_cell.angle_gamma   90.00
#
_symmetry.space_group_name_H-M   'P 1'
#
loop_
_entity.id
_entity.type
_entity.pdbx_description
1 polymer ?
#
loop_
_entity_poly.entity_id
_entity_poly.type
_entity_poly.pdbx_seq_one_letter_code
_entity_poly.pdbx_strand_id
1 'polypeptide(L)'
;ASHCERHEHYTGILADDLGLIFLSMLDLQNGSKHVRNCFLLFGLKIHIGVRGGGKDGKDSESKTFAMLIPKLQDRKHLPQPESYDLDDETFVPFCTKFKYLGSTITCDLDDTTEIERRLSLAHMTFNKFRKLLCNQRIRVDLRGQLYQMCVLSVLLAGCETWAVKHSHLTLLTSFHNRCTRAMCGLNLWHCWMHKISTENILQERLKMLPLDIIFYQRQLRFLHRVACMDPSRLTFQALSSQAARLPGMKMAAGKKVNTLSTWKNTLEKSGLSSEKSGGKLEEWIPNIRGPNCTTIVEEKLGLPPGSFKFKPRPIHPHTGF
;
A
#
# COMPACT_ATOMS: atom_id res chain seq x y z
N ALA A 1 2.52 -10.32 -32.48
CA ALA A 1 1.75 -10.81 -31.33
C ALA A 1 2.73 -10.95 -30.18
N SER A 2 2.77 -9.95 -29.28
CA SER A 2 3.56 -10.02 -28.05
C SER A 2 2.94 -11.08 -27.16
N HIS A 3 3.64 -12.19 -26.97
CA HIS A 3 3.33 -13.16 -25.95
C HIS A 3 3.34 -12.43 -24.60
N CYS A 4 2.19 -12.30 -23.96
CA CYS A 4 2.11 -11.98 -22.54
C CYS A 4 2.66 -13.23 -21.83
N GLU A 5 3.93 -13.19 -21.44
CA GLU A 5 4.53 -14.24 -20.63
C GLU A 5 3.74 -14.31 -19.33
N ARG A 6 3.11 -15.45 -19.07
CA ARG A 6 2.51 -15.76 -17.78
C ARG A 6 3.63 -15.90 -16.77
N HIS A 7 3.84 -14.86 -15.99
CA HIS A 7 4.78 -14.94 -14.86
C HIS A 7 4.12 -15.74 -13.73
N GLU A 8 4.57 -16.97 -13.58
CA GLU A 8 4.10 -17.87 -12.53
C GLU A 8 4.99 -17.72 -11.28
N HIS A 9 4.70 -16.71 -10.46
CA HIS A 9 5.33 -16.53 -9.18
C HIS A 9 4.32 -16.76 -8.06
N TYR A 10 4.48 -17.87 -7.36
CA TYR A 10 3.53 -18.33 -6.35
C TYR A 10 4.03 -18.20 -4.92
N THR A 11 5.26 -17.72 -4.74
CA THR A 11 5.92 -17.76 -3.41
C THR A 11 6.59 -16.43 -3.10
N GLY A 12 6.30 -15.86 -1.93
CA GLY A 12 7.02 -14.74 -1.34
C GLY A 12 7.53 -15.10 0.05
N ILE A 13 8.84 -14.97 0.28
CA ILE A 13 9.49 -15.26 1.56
C ILE A 13 10.15 -13.98 2.06
N LEU A 14 9.88 -13.61 3.32
CA LEU A 14 10.59 -12.56 4.03
C LEU A 14 10.81 -12.99 5.48
N ALA A 15 12.06 -13.28 5.83
CA ALA A 15 12.45 -13.84 7.14
C ALA A 15 11.65 -15.12 7.45
N ASP A 16 10.79 -15.10 8.47
CA ASP A 16 9.92 -16.18 8.90
C ASP A 16 8.51 -16.14 8.25
N ASP A 17 8.19 -15.06 7.54
CA ASP A 17 6.90 -14.91 6.85
C ASP A 17 6.96 -15.54 5.46
N LEU A 18 6.12 -16.53 5.20
CA LEU A 18 5.95 -17.22 3.93
C LEU A 18 4.56 -16.94 3.36
N GLY A 19 4.50 -16.38 2.17
CA GLY A 19 3.27 -16.20 1.40
C GLY A 19 3.26 -17.12 0.17
N LEU A 20 2.21 -17.93 0.02
CA LEU A 20 2.01 -18.84 -1.11
C LEU A 20 0.72 -18.48 -1.84
N ILE A 21 0.73 -18.57 -3.16
CA ILE A 21 -0.44 -18.33 -4.01
C ILE A 21 -0.75 -19.60 -4.77
N PHE A 22 -1.99 -20.07 -4.67
CA PHE A 22 -2.48 -21.25 -5.38
C PHE A 22 -3.69 -20.88 -6.24
N LEU A 23 -3.87 -21.56 -7.36
CA LEU A 23 -4.95 -21.27 -8.30
C LEU A 23 -6.18 -22.15 -8.09
N SER A 24 -6.05 -23.28 -7.37
CA SER A 24 -7.15 -24.18 -7.03
C SER A 24 -7.04 -24.67 -5.59
N MET A 25 -8.14 -25.19 -5.05
CA MET A 25 -8.16 -25.81 -3.72
C MET A 25 -7.30 -27.08 -3.66
N LEU A 26 -7.24 -27.83 -4.74
CA LEU A 26 -6.40 -29.04 -4.83
C LEU A 26 -4.92 -28.68 -4.78
N ASP A 27 -4.50 -27.63 -5.52
CA ASP A 27 -3.12 -27.14 -5.49
C ASP A 27 -2.78 -26.58 -4.11
N LEU A 28 -3.71 -25.89 -3.45
CA LEU A 28 -3.52 -25.41 -2.07
C LEU A 28 -3.24 -26.56 -1.11
N GLN A 29 -4.05 -27.62 -1.14
CA GLN A 29 -3.88 -28.78 -0.25
C GLN A 29 -2.56 -29.52 -0.52
N ASN A 30 -2.29 -29.85 -1.78
CA ASN A 30 -1.09 -30.58 -2.18
C ASN A 30 0.18 -29.74 -1.96
N GLY A 31 0.16 -28.47 -2.34
CA GLY A 31 1.27 -27.55 -2.17
C GLY A 31 1.60 -27.30 -0.69
N SER A 32 0.59 -27.11 0.14
CA SER A 32 0.77 -26.94 1.59
C SER A 32 1.37 -28.17 2.25
N LYS A 33 0.92 -29.37 1.87
CA LYS A 33 1.54 -30.65 2.32
C LYS A 33 3.00 -30.74 1.90
N HIS A 34 3.29 -30.41 0.64
CA HIS A 34 4.65 -30.45 0.12
C HIS A 34 5.56 -29.48 0.87
N VAL A 35 5.15 -28.22 1.06
CA VAL A 35 5.92 -27.22 1.80
C VAL A 35 6.14 -27.63 3.24
N ARG A 36 5.11 -28.16 3.93
CA ARG A 36 5.26 -28.70 5.30
C ARG A 36 6.32 -29.79 5.34
N ASN A 37 6.28 -30.74 4.41
CA ASN A 37 7.25 -31.83 4.36
C ASN A 37 8.65 -31.31 4.09
N CYS A 38 8.83 -30.37 3.18
CA CYS A 38 10.13 -29.73 2.94
C CYS A 38 10.68 -29.07 4.21
N PHE A 39 9.87 -28.30 4.94
CA PHE A 39 10.33 -27.68 6.19
C PHE A 39 10.71 -28.70 7.26
N LEU A 40 9.97 -29.83 7.36
CA LEU A 40 10.27 -30.91 8.30
C LEU A 40 11.65 -31.56 8.04
N LEU A 41 12.08 -31.63 6.76
CA LEU A 41 13.42 -32.12 6.42
C LEU A 41 14.54 -31.25 7.01
N PHE A 42 14.27 -29.96 7.23
CA PHE A 42 15.20 -29.02 7.86
C PHE A 42 14.96 -28.86 9.36
N GLY A 43 14.09 -29.68 9.96
CA GLY A 43 13.75 -29.60 11.39
C GLY A 43 12.83 -28.41 11.73
N LEU A 44 12.25 -27.73 10.73
CA LEU A 44 11.34 -26.61 10.92
C LEU A 44 9.89 -27.10 10.95
N LYS A 45 9.08 -26.53 11.85
CA LYS A 45 7.66 -26.83 11.96
C LYS A 45 6.81 -25.60 11.63
N ILE A 46 5.88 -25.75 10.70
CA ILE A 46 4.86 -24.74 10.42
C ILE A 46 3.82 -24.79 11.54
N HIS A 47 3.44 -23.62 12.07
CA HIS A 47 2.43 -23.53 13.13
C HIS A 47 1.03 -23.57 12.52
N ILE A 48 0.43 -24.76 12.49
CA ILE A 48 -0.91 -25.08 11.97
C ILE A 48 -1.84 -25.52 13.10
N GLY A 49 -3.15 -25.51 12.88
CA GLY A 49 -4.13 -26.01 13.85
C GLY A 49 -4.08 -27.52 13.96
N VAL A 50 -4.33 -28.05 15.16
CA VAL A 50 -4.43 -29.48 15.45
C VAL A 50 -5.81 -29.77 16.02
N ARG A 51 -6.54 -30.72 15.46
CA ARG A 51 -7.86 -31.15 15.91
C ARG A 51 -7.75 -31.73 17.32
N GLY A 52 -8.58 -31.20 18.25
CA GLY A 52 -8.55 -31.65 19.64
C GLY A 52 -7.25 -31.38 20.43
N GLY A 53 -6.27 -30.69 19.82
CA GLY A 53 -4.96 -30.41 20.43
C GLY A 53 -4.90 -29.21 21.38
N GLY A 54 -6.02 -28.50 21.55
CA GLY A 54 -6.14 -27.34 22.42
C GLY A 54 -6.57 -27.69 23.86
N LYS A 55 -6.74 -26.66 24.69
CA LYS A 55 -7.28 -26.82 26.03
C LYS A 55 -8.73 -27.30 25.95
N ASP A 56 -9.08 -28.21 26.86
CA ASP A 56 -10.44 -28.79 26.97
C ASP A 56 -10.92 -29.58 25.73
N GLY A 57 -9.99 -30.21 24.97
CA GLY A 57 -10.34 -31.00 23.78
C GLY A 57 -10.82 -30.17 22.58
N LYS A 58 -10.65 -28.84 22.62
CA LYS A 58 -10.90 -27.98 21.46
C LYS A 58 -9.75 -28.02 20.47
N ASP A 59 -9.99 -27.53 19.27
CA ASP A 59 -8.93 -27.37 18.26
C ASP A 59 -7.88 -26.36 18.73
N SER A 60 -6.60 -26.62 18.43
CA SER A 60 -5.53 -25.68 18.75
C SER A 60 -5.55 -24.47 17.83
N GLU A 61 -5.07 -23.33 18.31
CA GLU A 61 -4.91 -22.14 17.48
C GLU A 61 -3.85 -22.33 16.40
N SER A 62 -4.11 -21.82 15.20
CA SER A 62 -3.15 -21.76 14.09
C SER A 62 -2.60 -20.35 13.93
N LYS A 63 -1.30 -20.23 13.59
CA LYS A 63 -0.71 -18.96 13.11
C LYS A 63 -0.62 -18.90 11.58
N THR A 64 -0.87 -20.02 10.92
CA THR A 64 -0.94 -20.13 9.46
C THR A 64 -2.41 -20.02 9.03
N PHE A 65 -2.69 -19.17 8.07
CA PHE A 65 -4.03 -18.94 7.57
C PHE A 65 -4.07 -19.05 6.06
N ALA A 66 -5.20 -19.48 5.53
CA ALA A 66 -5.53 -19.39 4.13
C ALA A 66 -6.51 -18.24 3.89
N MET A 67 -6.50 -17.68 2.69
CA MET A 67 -7.46 -16.67 2.26
C MET A 67 -7.92 -16.99 0.84
N LEU A 68 -9.19 -17.20 0.67
CA LEU A 68 -9.78 -17.32 -0.65
C LEU A 68 -10.03 -15.91 -1.21
N ILE A 69 -9.38 -15.61 -2.33
CA ILE A 69 -9.59 -14.35 -3.07
C ILE A 69 -10.48 -14.67 -4.28
N PRO A 70 -11.78 -14.39 -4.21
CA PRO A 70 -12.70 -14.73 -5.29
C PRO A 70 -12.43 -13.89 -6.54
N LYS A 71 -12.90 -14.37 -7.70
CA LYS A 71 -12.93 -13.56 -8.93
C LYS A 71 -13.70 -12.27 -8.70
N LEU A 72 -13.37 -11.24 -9.48
CA LEU A 72 -13.93 -9.90 -9.31
C LEU A 72 -15.46 -9.84 -9.24
N GLN A 73 -16.12 -10.74 -9.97
CA GLN A 73 -17.58 -10.85 -10.04
C GLN A 73 -18.19 -11.40 -8.74
N ASP A 74 -17.47 -12.27 -8.03
CA ASP A 74 -17.97 -13.05 -6.90
C ASP A 74 -17.52 -12.51 -5.53
N ARG A 75 -16.68 -11.48 -5.50
CA ARG A 75 -16.00 -10.97 -4.27
C ARG A 75 -16.95 -10.60 -3.13
N LYS A 76 -18.18 -10.19 -3.45
CA LYS A 76 -19.16 -9.77 -2.44
C LYS A 76 -19.98 -10.90 -1.85
N HIS A 77 -20.02 -12.06 -2.49
CA HIS A 77 -20.99 -13.10 -2.22
C HIS A 77 -20.40 -14.46 -1.85
N LEU A 78 -19.07 -14.64 -2.03
CA LEU A 78 -18.47 -15.94 -1.73
C LEU A 78 -18.02 -15.97 -0.25
N PRO A 79 -18.65 -16.77 0.60
CA PRO A 79 -18.21 -16.97 1.97
C PRO A 79 -16.84 -17.66 1.97
N GLN A 80 -16.00 -17.32 2.96
CA GLN A 80 -14.76 -18.06 3.19
C GLN A 80 -15.11 -19.45 3.72
N PRO A 81 -14.47 -20.53 3.26
CA PRO A 81 -14.54 -21.82 3.93
C PRO A 81 -14.05 -21.67 5.38
N GLU A 82 -14.46 -22.56 6.27
CA GLU A 82 -14.00 -22.52 7.65
C GLU A 82 -12.53 -22.89 7.77
N SER A 83 -12.15 -24.04 7.20
CA SER A 83 -10.78 -24.53 7.16
C SER A 83 -10.62 -25.55 6.03
N TYR A 84 -9.37 -25.95 5.77
CA TYR A 84 -9.07 -27.16 4.99
C TYR A 84 -8.10 -28.04 5.76
N ASP A 85 -8.25 -29.35 5.63
CA ASP A 85 -7.44 -30.34 6.31
C ASP A 85 -6.18 -30.66 5.52
N LEU A 86 -5.04 -30.66 6.20
CA LEU A 86 -3.76 -31.13 5.64
C LEU A 86 -3.62 -32.63 5.78
N ASP A 87 -4.07 -33.16 6.92
CA ASP A 87 -4.18 -34.58 7.25
C ASP A 87 -5.34 -34.78 8.24
N ASP A 88 -5.52 -35.99 8.76
CA ASP A 88 -6.63 -36.31 9.66
C ASP A 88 -6.62 -35.52 10.98
N GLU A 89 -5.46 -35.05 11.40
CA GLU A 89 -5.28 -34.34 12.67
C GLU A 89 -5.06 -32.83 12.52
N THR A 90 -4.57 -32.38 11.36
CA THR A 90 -4.12 -30.99 11.20
C THR A 90 -4.91 -30.22 10.14
N PHE A 91 -5.14 -28.96 10.43
CA PHE A 91 -5.93 -28.07 9.55
C PHE A 91 -5.33 -26.67 9.46
N VAL A 92 -5.72 -25.95 8.41
CA VAL A 92 -5.43 -24.52 8.25
C VAL A 92 -6.76 -23.77 8.11
N PRO A 93 -7.06 -22.81 9.02
CA PRO A 93 -8.28 -22.04 8.95
C PRO A 93 -8.21 -20.99 7.83
N PHE A 94 -9.38 -20.68 7.25
CA PHE A 94 -9.52 -19.55 6.34
C PHE A 94 -9.79 -18.26 7.13
N CYS A 95 -9.32 -17.15 6.59
CA CYS A 95 -9.58 -15.83 7.14
C CYS A 95 -10.02 -14.83 6.07
N THR A 96 -10.84 -13.88 6.46
CA THR A 96 -11.27 -12.77 5.59
C THR A 96 -10.29 -11.61 5.59
N LYS A 97 -9.46 -11.52 6.63
CA LYS A 97 -8.47 -10.45 6.85
C LYS A 97 -7.20 -11.05 7.42
N PHE A 98 -6.08 -10.68 6.84
CA PHE A 98 -4.77 -11.14 7.33
C PHE A 98 -3.78 -9.98 7.38
N LYS A 99 -3.00 -9.90 8.47
CA LYS A 99 -1.94 -8.90 8.60
C LYS A 99 -0.63 -9.50 8.08
N TYR A 100 -0.18 -9.03 6.92
CA TYR A 100 1.06 -9.45 6.29
C TYR A 100 2.05 -8.28 6.20
N LEU A 101 3.25 -8.45 6.74
CA LEU A 101 4.33 -7.43 6.75
C LEU A 101 3.86 -6.04 7.22
N GLY A 102 2.98 -6.02 8.22
CA GLY A 102 2.47 -4.78 8.80
C GLY A 102 1.33 -4.09 8.03
N SER A 103 0.87 -4.67 6.93
CA SER A 103 -0.32 -4.24 6.18
C SER A 103 -1.45 -5.27 6.31
N THR A 104 -2.69 -4.83 6.32
CA THR A 104 -3.86 -5.71 6.35
C THR A 104 -4.31 -5.98 4.92
N ILE A 105 -4.34 -7.27 4.55
CA ILE A 105 -4.90 -7.74 3.28
C ILE A 105 -6.30 -8.30 3.58
N THR A 106 -7.27 -7.99 2.74
CA THR A 106 -8.64 -8.50 2.84
C THR A 106 -9.00 -9.35 1.62
N CYS A 107 -9.87 -10.31 1.78
CA CYS A 107 -10.26 -11.23 0.70
C CYS A 107 -10.94 -10.54 -0.48
N ASP A 108 -11.55 -9.37 -0.28
CA ASP A 108 -12.14 -8.53 -1.32
C ASP A 108 -11.11 -7.59 -1.98
N LEU A 109 -9.87 -7.56 -1.49
CA LEU A 109 -8.80 -6.65 -1.93
C LEU A 109 -9.22 -5.17 -1.87
N ASP A 110 -10.01 -4.78 -0.86
CA ASP A 110 -10.38 -3.38 -0.60
C ASP A 110 -9.51 -2.81 0.53
N ASP A 111 -8.79 -1.73 0.24
CA ASP A 111 -7.88 -1.10 1.20
C ASP A 111 -8.57 -0.27 2.29
N THR A 112 -9.90 -0.19 2.29
CA THR A 112 -10.67 0.58 3.30
C THR A 112 -10.29 0.16 4.72
N THR A 113 -10.25 -1.14 4.99
CA THR A 113 -9.88 -1.69 6.32
C THR A 113 -8.45 -1.30 6.73
N GLU A 114 -7.50 -1.34 5.81
CA GLU A 114 -6.12 -0.91 6.10
C GLU A 114 -6.03 0.59 6.35
N ILE A 115 -6.70 1.40 5.54
CA ILE A 115 -6.71 2.86 5.68
C ILE A 115 -7.34 3.26 7.02
N GLU A 116 -8.46 2.66 7.42
CA GLU A 116 -9.09 2.89 8.73
C GLU A 116 -8.19 2.47 9.89
N ARG A 117 -7.51 1.34 9.76
CA ARG A 117 -6.52 0.89 10.75
C ARG A 117 -5.36 1.88 10.89
N ARG A 118 -4.81 2.36 9.77
CA ARG A 118 -3.74 3.38 9.78
C ARG A 118 -4.20 4.68 10.40
N LEU A 119 -5.41 5.10 10.09
CA LEU A 119 -6.02 6.29 10.68
C LEU A 119 -6.14 6.14 12.21
N SER A 120 -6.60 4.99 12.70
CA SER A 120 -6.69 4.70 14.13
C SER A 120 -5.32 4.71 14.81
N LEU A 121 -4.32 4.08 14.21
CA LEU A 121 -2.93 4.09 14.71
C LEU A 121 -2.34 5.50 14.74
N ALA A 122 -2.60 6.30 13.71
CA ALA A 122 -2.16 7.69 13.66
C ALA A 122 -2.84 8.56 14.72
N HIS A 123 -4.13 8.32 15.01
CA HIS A 123 -4.84 8.94 16.13
C HIS A 123 -4.20 8.61 17.47
N MET A 124 -3.91 7.34 17.72
CA MET A 124 -3.24 6.89 18.94
C MET A 124 -1.86 7.55 19.08
N THR A 125 -1.11 7.58 17.99
CA THR A 125 0.23 8.17 17.94
C THR A 125 0.17 9.68 18.19
N PHE A 126 -0.75 10.40 17.55
CA PHE A 126 -0.94 11.83 17.78
C PHE A 126 -1.28 12.12 19.24
N ASN A 127 -2.18 11.35 19.84
CA ASN A 127 -2.56 11.52 21.24
C ASN A 127 -1.39 11.23 22.20
N LYS A 128 -0.57 10.21 21.91
CA LYS A 128 0.65 9.91 22.67
C LYS A 128 1.62 11.08 22.68
N PHE A 129 1.81 11.74 21.54
CA PHE A 129 2.72 12.87 21.39
C PHE A 129 2.05 14.24 21.55
N ARG A 130 0.77 14.29 21.89
CA ARG A 130 -0.02 15.54 21.91
C ARG A 130 0.59 16.63 22.80
N LYS A 131 1.09 16.26 23.98
CA LYS A 131 1.73 17.20 24.91
C LYS A 131 2.95 17.89 24.30
N LEU A 132 3.69 17.19 23.42
CA LEU A 132 4.85 17.71 22.72
C LEU A 132 4.42 18.49 21.47
N LEU A 133 3.57 17.90 20.61
CA LEU A 133 3.16 18.47 19.34
C LEU A 133 2.31 19.76 19.50
N CYS A 134 1.55 19.87 20.57
CA CYS A 134 0.72 21.04 20.85
C CYS A 134 1.35 22.02 21.84
N ASN A 135 2.62 21.81 22.23
CA ASN A 135 3.31 22.70 23.16
C ASN A 135 3.75 24.00 22.44
N GLN A 136 3.12 25.11 22.80
CA GLN A 136 3.39 26.42 22.19
C GLN A 136 4.78 26.98 22.51
N ARG A 137 5.51 26.40 23.49
CA ARG A 137 6.91 26.79 23.78
C ARG A 137 7.91 26.21 22.75
N ILE A 138 7.50 25.19 22.00
CA ILE A 138 8.31 24.59 20.93
C ILE A 138 8.00 25.36 19.63
N ARG A 139 9.04 25.67 18.86
CA ARG A 139 8.89 26.32 17.55
C ARG A 139 7.93 25.51 16.67
N VAL A 140 7.07 26.21 15.97
CA VAL A 140 5.96 25.61 15.21
C VAL A 140 6.45 24.75 14.04
N ASP A 141 7.53 25.15 13.36
CA ASP A 141 8.17 24.39 12.29
C ASP A 141 8.76 23.06 12.81
N LEU A 142 9.37 23.07 13.98
CA LEU A 142 9.88 21.85 14.62
C LEU A 142 8.74 20.88 14.99
N ARG A 143 7.60 21.42 15.46
CA ARG A 143 6.40 20.59 15.71
C ARG A 143 5.89 19.95 14.41
N GLY A 144 5.93 20.69 13.29
CA GLY A 144 5.62 20.16 11.96
C GLY A 144 6.54 19.01 11.55
N GLN A 145 7.85 19.14 11.76
CA GLN A 145 8.82 18.07 11.49
C GLN A 145 8.57 16.83 12.36
N LEU A 146 8.38 17.01 13.67
CA LEU A 146 8.06 15.91 14.59
C LEU A 146 6.76 15.19 14.19
N TYR A 147 5.74 15.94 13.79
CA TYR A 147 4.50 15.36 13.30
C TYR A 147 4.70 14.52 12.03
N GLN A 148 5.51 15.01 11.08
CA GLN A 148 5.85 14.26 9.87
C GLN A 148 6.58 12.96 10.20
N MET A 149 7.54 13.01 11.12
CA MET A 149 8.34 11.85 11.51
C MET A 149 7.53 10.81 12.31
N CYS A 150 6.67 11.23 13.22
CA CYS A 150 6.00 10.34 14.16
C CYS A 150 4.60 9.93 13.67
N VAL A 151 3.79 10.88 13.21
CA VAL A 151 2.37 10.64 12.91
C VAL A 151 2.13 10.35 11.43
N LEU A 152 2.66 11.18 10.53
CA LEU A 152 2.48 10.96 9.10
C LEU A 152 3.18 9.69 8.59
N SER A 153 4.29 9.31 9.19
CA SER A 153 4.95 8.04 8.86
C SER A 153 4.06 6.83 9.17
N VAL A 154 3.29 6.87 10.26
CA VAL A 154 2.33 5.83 10.61
C VAL A 154 1.09 5.89 9.73
N LEU A 155 0.53 7.09 9.52
CA LEU A 155 -0.66 7.30 8.71
C LEU A 155 -0.50 6.80 7.28
N LEU A 156 0.63 7.12 6.65
CA LEU A 156 0.91 6.84 5.24
C LEU A 156 1.82 5.62 5.04
N ALA A 157 1.97 4.75 6.03
CA ALA A 157 2.78 3.55 5.86
C ALA A 157 2.10 2.57 4.90
N GLY A 158 2.78 2.23 3.80
CA GLY A 158 2.25 1.36 2.74
C GLY A 158 1.30 2.04 1.76
N CYS A 159 1.10 3.36 1.86
CA CYS A 159 0.19 4.11 0.98
C CYS A 159 0.57 4.05 -0.51
N GLU A 160 1.78 3.63 -0.81
CA GLU A 160 2.30 3.51 -2.16
C GLU A 160 1.52 2.48 -3.00
N THR A 161 0.95 1.47 -2.33
CA THR A 161 0.24 0.36 -2.97
C THR A 161 -1.29 0.43 -2.82
N TRP A 162 -1.83 1.42 -2.09
CA TRP A 162 -3.26 1.50 -1.85
C TRP A 162 -4.08 1.85 -3.09
N ALA A 163 -5.24 1.20 -3.21
CA ALA A 163 -6.30 1.56 -4.15
C ALA A 163 -7.19 2.66 -3.54
N VAL A 164 -6.73 3.90 -3.59
CA VAL A 164 -7.34 5.02 -2.86
C VAL A 164 -8.56 5.57 -3.57
N LYS A 165 -9.71 5.55 -2.89
CA LYS A 165 -10.94 6.23 -3.29
C LYS A 165 -10.90 7.71 -2.86
N HIS A 166 -11.69 8.55 -3.51
CA HIS A 166 -11.79 9.97 -3.12
C HIS A 166 -12.21 10.15 -1.64
N SER A 167 -13.14 9.33 -1.17
CA SER A 167 -13.55 9.31 0.24
C SER A 167 -12.40 9.02 1.22
N HIS A 168 -11.47 8.14 0.85
CA HIS A 168 -10.29 7.84 1.65
C HIS A 168 -9.36 9.05 1.77
N LEU A 169 -9.07 9.72 0.65
CA LEU A 169 -8.27 10.96 0.68
C LEU A 169 -8.93 12.02 1.54
N THR A 170 -10.25 12.18 1.45
CA THR A 170 -11.00 13.13 2.28
C THR A 170 -10.87 12.83 3.76
N LEU A 171 -10.98 11.55 4.17
CA LEU A 171 -10.80 11.12 5.56
C LEU A 171 -9.39 11.40 6.07
N LEU A 172 -8.38 11.01 5.30
CA LEU A 172 -6.97 11.22 5.65
C LEU A 172 -6.63 12.72 5.75
N THR A 173 -7.10 13.52 4.78
CA THR A 173 -6.90 14.97 4.75
C THR A 173 -7.62 15.65 5.93
N SER A 174 -8.83 15.24 6.26
CA SER A 174 -9.59 15.77 7.41
C SER A 174 -8.86 15.52 8.73
N PHE A 175 -8.29 14.32 8.91
CA PHE A 175 -7.45 14.01 10.06
C PHE A 175 -6.20 14.89 10.10
N HIS A 176 -5.47 14.98 8.99
CA HIS A 176 -4.27 15.81 8.87
C HIS A 176 -4.55 17.27 9.22
N ASN A 177 -5.59 17.86 8.62
CA ASN A 177 -5.98 19.25 8.86
C ASN A 177 -6.41 19.51 10.32
N ARG A 178 -7.06 18.54 10.97
CA ARG A 178 -7.40 18.64 12.40
C ARG A 178 -6.15 18.64 13.28
N CYS A 179 -5.21 17.75 13.01
CA CYS A 179 -3.94 17.70 13.74
C CYS A 179 -3.11 18.98 13.57
N THR A 180 -3.03 19.51 12.35
CA THR A 180 -2.28 20.74 12.05
C THR A 180 -2.87 21.95 12.74
N ARG A 181 -4.20 22.11 12.75
CA ARG A 181 -4.86 23.14 13.55
C ARG A 181 -4.57 23.01 15.03
N ALA A 182 -4.69 21.80 15.59
CA ALA A 182 -4.41 21.56 17.00
C ALA A 182 -2.95 21.91 17.38
N MET A 183 -1.98 21.57 16.52
CA MET A 183 -0.59 21.96 16.74
C MET A 183 -0.38 23.47 16.74
N CYS A 184 -1.15 24.23 15.97
CA CYS A 184 -1.10 25.69 15.95
C CYS A 184 -1.95 26.36 17.04
N GLY A 185 -2.63 25.58 17.89
CA GLY A 185 -3.55 26.13 18.90
C GLY A 185 -4.83 26.75 18.29
N LEU A 186 -5.19 26.36 17.07
CA LEU A 186 -6.32 26.90 16.34
C LEU A 186 -7.50 25.90 16.37
N ASN A 187 -8.69 26.41 16.63
CA ASN A 187 -9.93 25.67 16.44
C ASN A 187 -10.60 26.05 15.10
N LEU A 188 -11.59 25.28 14.69
CA LEU A 188 -12.27 25.49 13.42
C LEU A 188 -12.99 26.85 13.36
N TRP A 189 -13.63 27.24 14.48
CA TRP A 189 -14.33 28.51 14.61
C TRP A 189 -13.37 29.70 14.45
N HIS A 190 -12.21 29.65 15.12
CA HIS A 190 -11.17 30.69 15.01
C HIS A 190 -10.67 30.82 13.55
N CYS A 191 -10.41 29.69 12.88
CA CYS A 191 -10.00 29.70 11.47
C CYS A 191 -11.06 30.33 10.58
N TRP A 192 -12.34 30.04 10.82
CA TRP A 192 -13.46 30.61 10.06
C TRP A 192 -13.60 32.12 10.29
N MET A 193 -13.60 32.55 11.54
CA MET A 193 -13.72 33.97 11.92
C MET A 193 -12.61 34.84 11.34
N HIS A 194 -11.37 34.33 11.37
CA HIS A 194 -10.19 35.07 10.89
C HIS A 194 -9.80 34.74 9.45
N LYS A 195 -10.63 34.00 8.73
CA LYS A 195 -10.40 33.57 7.33
C LYS A 195 -9.03 32.91 7.13
N ILE A 196 -8.55 32.14 8.14
CA ILE A 196 -7.28 31.43 8.08
C ILE A 196 -7.48 30.15 7.28
N SER A 197 -6.89 30.05 6.11
CA SER A 197 -6.94 28.84 5.29
C SER A 197 -6.06 27.75 5.89
N THR A 198 -6.41 26.48 5.61
CA THR A 198 -5.56 25.35 6.01
C THR A 198 -4.19 25.41 5.31
N GLU A 199 -4.15 25.92 4.11
CA GLU A 199 -2.95 26.10 3.31
C GLU A 199 -1.95 27.05 4.00
N ASN A 200 -2.44 28.19 4.51
CA ASN A 200 -1.60 29.12 5.30
C ASN A 200 -1.05 28.44 6.56
N ILE A 201 -1.86 27.62 7.25
CA ILE A 201 -1.40 26.88 8.42
C ILE A 201 -0.27 25.94 8.06
N LEU A 202 -0.44 25.19 6.97
CA LEU A 202 0.53 24.18 6.54
C LEU A 202 1.81 24.84 6.02
N GLN A 203 1.70 25.74 5.05
CA GLN A 203 2.87 26.30 4.36
C GLN A 203 3.58 27.37 5.16
N GLU A 204 2.86 28.32 5.72
CA GLU A 204 3.48 29.46 6.40
C GLU A 204 3.93 29.13 7.83
N ARG A 205 3.09 28.42 8.61
CA ARG A 205 3.38 28.12 10.00
C ARG A 205 4.16 26.84 10.21
N LEU A 206 3.65 25.71 9.70
CA LEU A 206 4.22 24.39 9.95
C LEU A 206 5.31 23.99 8.96
N LYS A 207 5.47 24.75 7.87
CA LYS A 207 6.39 24.42 6.77
C LYS A 207 6.18 23.01 6.23
N MET A 208 4.91 22.66 6.02
CA MET A 208 4.47 21.35 5.58
C MET A 208 3.68 21.46 4.28
N LEU A 209 3.70 20.38 3.50
CA LEU A 209 2.88 20.26 2.30
C LEU A 209 1.48 19.73 2.63
N PRO A 210 0.47 20.00 1.80
CA PRO A 210 -0.83 19.33 1.83
C PRO A 210 -0.68 17.81 1.76
N LEU A 211 -1.62 17.08 2.37
CA LEU A 211 -1.51 15.63 2.50
C LEU A 211 -1.53 14.90 1.14
N ASP A 212 -2.34 15.36 0.21
CA ASP A 212 -2.43 14.80 -1.14
C ASP A 212 -1.11 14.93 -1.89
N ILE A 213 -0.42 16.05 -1.77
CA ILE A 213 0.92 16.25 -2.33
C ILE A 213 1.93 15.29 -1.72
N ILE A 214 1.92 15.13 -0.39
CA ILE A 214 2.79 14.16 0.31
C ILE A 214 2.49 12.74 -0.16
N PHE A 215 1.22 12.40 -0.35
CA PHE A 215 0.78 11.11 -0.86
C PHE A 215 1.31 10.86 -2.29
N TYR A 216 1.12 11.81 -3.21
CA TYR A 216 1.65 11.71 -4.57
C TYR A 216 3.18 11.58 -4.60
N GLN A 217 3.89 12.35 -3.80
CA GLN A 217 5.35 12.23 -3.70
C GLN A 217 5.81 10.84 -3.26
N ARG A 218 5.10 10.21 -2.29
CA ARG A 218 5.43 8.85 -1.84
C ARG A 218 5.21 7.83 -2.95
N GLN A 219 4.07 7.90 -3.62
CA GLN A 219 3.77 7.02 -4.76
C GLN A 219 4.78 7.21 -5.91
N LEU A 220 5.12 8.43 -6.26
CA LEU A 220 6.11 8.70 -7.30
C LEU A 220 7.49 8.14 -6.97
N ARG A 221 7.94 8.29 -5.72
CA ARG A 221 9.21 7.69 -5.28
C ARG A 221 9.19 6.16 -5.36
N PHE A 222 8.05 5.54 -5.05
CA PHE A 222 7.87 4.10 -5.21
C PHE A 222 7.90 3.71 -6.69
N LEU A 223 7.12 4.35 -7.54
CA LEU A 223 7.06 4.09 -8.97
C LEU A 223 8.40 4.30 -9.66
N HIS A 224 9.13 5.37 -9.33
CA HIS A 224 10.49 5.58 -9.81
C HIS A 224 11.42 4.44 -9.42
N ARG A 225 11.33 3.98 -8.15
CA ARG A 225 12.13 2.85 -7.67
C ARG A 225 11.85 1.59 -8.47
N VAL A 226 10.57 1.28 -8.71
CA VAL A 226 10.17 0.11 -9.49
C VAL A 226 10.60 0.26 -10.95
N ALA A 227 10.40 1.43 -11.55
CA ALA A 227 10.83 1.71 -12.91
C ALA A 227 12.34 1.54 -13.14
N CYS A 228 13.16 1.78 -12.12
CA CYS A 228 14.61 1.62 -12.18
C CYS A 228 15.11 0.21 -11.76
N MET A 229 14.20 -0.71 -11.44
CA MET A 229 14.56 -2.10 -11.14
C MET A 229 14.90 -2.88 -12.40
N ASP A 230 15.68 -3.96 -12.22
CA ASP A 230 15.89 -4.95 -13.23
C ASP A 230 14.56 -5.56 -13.68
N PRO A 231 14.29 -5.71 -14.99
CA PRO A 231 13.08 -6.32 -15.52
C PRO A 231 12.81 -7.76 -15.01
N SER A 232 13.85 -8.50 -14.61
CA SER A 232 13.70 -9.83 -14.01
C SER A 232 13.11 -9.81 -12.59
N ARG A 233 13.10 -8.65 -11.92
CA ARG A 233 12.56 -8.56 -10.56
C ARG A 233 11.04 -8.68 -10.54
N LEU A 234 10.54 -9.48 -9.61
CA LEU A 234 9.11 -9.75 -9.44
C LEU A 234 8.26 -8.47 -9.35
N THR A 235 8.73 -7.45 -8.65
CA THR A 235 7.99 -6.18 -8.51
C THR A 235 7.82 -5.46 -9.85
N PHE A 236 8.86 -5.45 -10.69
CA PHE A 236 8.79 -4.88 -12.04
C PHE A 236 7.86 -5.71 -12.93
N GLN A 237 7.99 -7.04 -12.89
CA GLN A 237 7.15 -7.96 -13.64
C GLN A 237 5.67 -7.84 -13.24
N ALA A 238 5.39 -7.77 -11.94
CA ALA A 238 4.02 -7.56 -11.45
C ALA A 238 3.42 -6.24 -11.93
N LEU A 239 4.21 -5.15 -11.97
CA LEU A 239 3.77 -3.87 -12.51
C LEU A 239 3.52 -3.97 -14.02
N SER A 240 4.44 -4.56 -14.78
CA SER A 240 4.32 -4.70 -16.23
C SER A 240 3.16 -5.61 -16.64
N SER A 241 2.94 -6.72 -15.95
CA SER A 241 1.82 -7.63 -16.22
C SER A 241 0.45 -7.00 -15.91
N GLN A 242 0.36 -6.16 -14.88
CA GLN A 242 -0.87 -5.43 -14.59
C GLN A 242 -1.16 -4.30 -15.59
N ALA A 243 -0.12 -3.68 -16.13
CA ALA A 243 -0.26 -2.63 -17.12
C ALA A 243 -0.44 -3.16 -18.55
N ALA A 244 0.14 -4.33 -18.87
CA ALA A 244 -0.05 -5.03 -20.12
C ALA A 244 -1.42 -5.72 -20.13
N ARG A 245 -2.49 -4.97 -20.42
CA ARG A 245 -3.80 -5.55 -20.61
C ARG A 245 -3.82 -6.42 -21.85
N LEU A 246 -4.29 -7.67 -21.71
CA LEU A 246 -4.60 -8.51 -22.85
C LEU A 246 -5.60 -7.81 -23.78
N PRO A 247 -5.31 -7.67 -25.07
CA PRO A 247 -6.26 -7.13 -26.03
C PRO A 247 -7.55 -7.98 -25.99
N GLY A 248 -8.70 -7.35 -25.80
CA GLY A 248 -10.00 -8.02 -25.78
C GLY A 248 -10.62 -8.27 -24.39
N MET A 249 -9.94 -8.03 -23.28
CA MET A 249 -10.56 -8.07 -21.96
C MET A 249 -11.51 -6.89 -21.80
N LYS A 250 -12.81 -7.12 -21.90
CA LYS A 250 -13.85 -6.16 -21.52
C LYS A 250 -13.77 -5.91 -20.01
N MET A 251 -13.58 -4.65 -19.62
CA MET A 251 -13.74 -4.26 -18.22
C MET A 251 -15.17 -4.53 -17.79
N ALA A 252 -15.35 -5.20 -16.65
CA ALA A 252 -16.64 -5.24 -15.99
C ALA A 252 -17.16 -3.82 -15.80
N ALA A 253 -18.41 -3.56 -16.18
CA ALA A 253 -19.04 -2.26 -16.04
C ALA A 253 -19.00 -1.80 -14.58
N GLY A 254 -18.39 -0.66 -14.36
CA GLY A 254 -18.20 -0.03 -13.05
C GLY A 254 -16.74 0.40 -12.83
N LYS A 255 -16.52 1.69 -12.59
CA LYS A 255 -15.20 2.24 -12.23
C LYS A 255 -14.79 1.73 -10.84
N LYS A 256 -14.26 0.52 -10.74
CA LYS A 256 -13.62 0.07 -9.49
C LYS A 256 -12.25 0.70 -9.40
N VAL A 257 -12.04 1.48 -8.35
CA VAL A 257 -10.72 2.01 -7.99
C VAL A 257 -9.82 0.83 -7.63
N ASN A 258 -8.66 0.76 -8.25
CA ASN A 258 -7.60 -0.20 -7.94
C ASN A 258 -6.25 0.53 -7.84
N THR A 259 -5.24 -0.15 -7.38
CA THR A 259 -3.89 0.42 -7.22
C THR A 259 -3.37 1.03 -8.53
N LEU A 260 -3.59 0.37 -9.66
CA LEU A 260 -3.16 0.88 -10.98
C LEU A 260 -3.88 2.17 -11.35
N SER A 261 -5.19 2.29 -11.09
CA SER A 261 -5.94 3.53 -11.34
C SER A 261 -5.48 4.68 -10.45
N THR A 262 -5.08 4.38 -9.22
CA THR A 262 -4.51 5.36 -8.29
C THR A 262 -3.14 5.84 -8.77
N TRP A 263 -2.25 4.93 -9.20
CA TRP A 263 -0.96 5.29 -9.77
C TRP A 263 -1.09 6.10 -11.05
N LYS A 264 -2.02 5.71 -11.94
CA LYS A 264 -2.34 6.47 -13.14
C LYS A 264 -2.72 7.91 -12.81
N ASN A 265 -3.64 8.11 -11.87
CA ASN A 265 -4.03 9.45 -11.42
C ASN A 265 -2.84 10.23 -10.85
N THR A 266 -1.95 9.59 -10.10
CA THR A 266 -0.75 10.22 -9.57
C THR A 266 0.21 10.66 -10.67
N LEU A 267 0.42 9.83 -11.70
CA LEU A 267 1.27 10.16 -12.85
C LEU A 267 0.69 11.30 -13.68
N GLU A 268 -0.63 11.31 -13.89
CA GLU A 268 -1.34 12.38 -14.59
C GLU A 268 -1.24 13.71 -13.82
N LYS A 269 -1.51 13.70 -12.52
CA LYS A 269 -1.40 14.88 -11.65
C LYS A 269 0.02 15.44 -11.59
N SER A 270 1.03 14.59 -11.70
CA SER A 270 2.44 14.98 -11.69
C SER A 270 3.02 15.32 -13.08
N GLY A 271 2.22 15.25 -14.15
CA GLY A 271 2.65 15.57 -15.52
C GLY A 271 3.50 14.51 -16.19
N LEU A 272 3.65 13.33 -15.60
CA LEU A 272 4.48 12.23 -16.15
C LEU A 272 3.73 11.32 -17.11
N SER A 273 2.41 11.43 -17.18
CA SER A 273 1.56 10.70 -18.12
C SER A 273 0.45 11.61 -18.61
N SER A 274 -0.02 11.41 -19.84
CA SER A 274 -1.15 12.13 -20.40
C SER A 274 -2.47 11.36 -20.19
N GLU A 275 -3.60 12.08 -20.11
CA GLU A 275 -4.93 11.46 -20.06
C GLU A 275 -5.20 10.59 -21.30
N LYS A 276 -4.64 10.97 -22.45
CA LYS A 276 -4.84 10.29 -23.74
C LYS A 276 -4.13 8.94 -23.81
N SER A 277 -3.01 8.78 -23.14
CA SER A 277 -2.21 7.54 -23.18
C SER A 277 -2.79 6.41 -22.35
N GLY A 278 -3.71 6.72 -21.43
CA GLY A 278 -4.29 5.73 -20.57
C GLY A 278 -3.33 5.12 -19.54
N GLY A 279 -2.15 5.75 -19.33
CA GLY A 279 -1.14 5.31 -18.36
C GLY A 279 -0.35 4.10 -18.83
N LYS A 280 -0.08 3.99 -20.13
CA LYS A 280 0.75 2.90 -20.69
C LYS A 280 2.18 2.99 -20.15
N LEU A 281 2.76 1.83 -19.83
CA LEU A 281 4.15 1.72 -19.32
C LEU A 281 5.17 2.36 -20.25
N GLU A 282 4.98 2.17 -21.55
CA GLU A 282 5.85 2.68 -22.62
C GLU A 282 5.98 4.20 -22.61
N GLU A 283 4.99 4.89 -22.04
CA GLU A 283 5.00 6.35 -21.95
C GLU A 283 5.61 6.86 -20.65
N TRP A 284 5.14 6.37 -19.50
CA TRP A 284 5.54 6.98 -18.23
C TRP A 284 6.87 6.48 -17.68
N ILE A 285 7.32 5.24 -18.04
CA ILE A 285 8.62 4.74 -17.59
C ILE A 285 9.77 5.60 -18.11
N PRO A 286 9.85 5.96 -19.39
CA PRO A 286 10.85 6.90 -19.88
C PRO A 286 10.76 8.27 -19.18
N ASN A 287 9.55 8.78 -18.96
CA ASN A 287 9.35 10.07 -18.33
C ASN A 287 9.84 10.11 -16.89
N ILE A 288 9.52 9.07 -16.10
CA ILE A 288 9.94 9.00 -14.69
C ILE A 288 11.43 8.71 -14.52
N ARG A 289 12.08 8.08 -15.53
CA ARG A 289 13.54 7.86 -15.58
C ARG A 289 14.28 9.07 -16.13
N GLY A 290 13.60 9.97 -16.82
CA GLY A 290 14.20 11.09 -17.52
C GLY A 290 14.87 12.11 -16.60
N PRO A 291 15.90 12.84 -17.09
CA PRO A 291 16.66 13.80 -16.30
C PRO A 291 15.80 14.96 -15.78
N ASN A 292 14.76 15.33 -16.53
CA ASN A 292 13.87 16.44 -16.19
C ASN A 292 12.66 16.03 -15.31
N CYS A 293 12.58 14.77 -14.89
CA CYS A 293 11.44 14.24 -14.16
C CYS A 293 11.15 15.04 -12.88
N THR A 294 12.17 15.37 -12.10
CA THR A 294 12.03 16.15 -10.87
C THR A 294 11.48 17.54 -11.13
N THR A 295 11.95 18.23 -12.16
CA THR A 295 11.49 19.56 -12.54
C THR A 295 10.02 19.55 -12.98
N ILE A 296 9.63 18.57 -13.79
CA ILE A 296 8.23 18.40 -14.25
C ILE A 296 7.31 18.17 -13.05
N VAL A 297 7.70 17.30 -12.12
CA VAL A 297 6.91 17.00 -10.91
C VAL A 297 6.79 18.23 -10.00
N GLU A 298 7.87 18.97 -9.79
CA GLU A 298 7.88 20.19 -8.98
C GLU A 298 6.95 21.25 -9.57
N GLU A 299 7.04 21.50 -10.86
CA GLU A 299 6.19 22.46 -11.57
C GLU A 299 4.71 22.08 -11.49
N LYS A 300 4.37 20.82 -11.79
CA LYS A 300 2.98 20.34 -11.81
C LYS A 300 2.33 20.27 -10.44
N LEU A 301 3.09 19.93 -9.42
CA LEU A 301 2.60 19.85 -8.05
C LEU A 301 2.77 21.19 -7.27
N GLY A 302 3.23 22.25 -7.91
CA GLY A 302 3.44 23.56 -7.28
C GLY A 302 4.48 23.51 -6.16
N LEU A 303 5.53 22.70 -6.32
CA LEU A 303 6.57 22.53 -5.33
C LEU A 303 7.73 23.52 -5.56
N PRO A 304 8.43 23.97 -4.49
CA PRO A 304 9.63 24.75 -4.67
C PRO A 304 10.72 23.97 -5.43
N PRO A 305 11.49 24.63 -6.31
CA PRO A 305 12.59 23.99 -7.03
C PRO A 305 13.58 23.29 -6.09
N GLY A 306 13.96 22.06 -6.43
CA GLY A 306 14.87 21.24 -5.63
C GLY A 306 14.27 20.61 -4.37
N SER A 307 12.95 20.77 -4.13
CA SER A 307 12.25 20.19 -2.97
C SER A 307 11.87 18.73 -3.17
N PHE A 308 11.76 18.28 -4.41
CA PHE A 308 11.44 16.89 -4.76
C PHE A 308 12.68 16.19 -5.33
N LYS A 309 13.11 15.11 -4.68
CA LYS A 309 14.28 14.33 -5.13
C LYS A 309 13.96 12.85 -5.13
N PHE A 310 14.38 12.18 -6.20
CA PHE A 310 14.53 10.74 -6.19
C PHE A 310 15.88 10.38 -5.55
N LYS A 311 15.89 9.35 -4.68
CA LYS A 311 17.17 8.85 -4.18
C LYS A 311 17.91 8.21 -5.37
N PRO A 312 19.12 8.67 -5.74
CA PRO A 312 19.90 8.01 -6.78
C PRO A 312 20.14 6.56 -6.34
N ARG A 313 19.82 5.61 -7.20
CA ARG A 313 20.24 4.22 -7.04
C ARG A 313 21.20 3.93 -8.17
N PRO A 314 22.28 3.17 -7.92
CA PRO A 314 23.10 2.68 -9.00
C PRO A 314 22.18 1.87 -9.91
N ILE A 315 22.12 2.27 -11.18
CA ILE A 315 21.54 1.46 -12.25
C ILE A 315 22.42 0.22 -12.31
N HIS A 316 21.85 -0.95 -12.08
CA HIS A 316 22.61 -2.19 -12.15
C HIS A 316 23.21 -2.29 -13.57
N PRO A 317 24.51 -2.57 -13.74
CA PRO A 317 25.19 -2.50 -15.03
C PRO A 317 24.69 -3.49 -16.11
N HIS A 318 23.70 -4.31 -15.79
CA HIS A 318 23.09 -5.30 -16.68
C HIS A 318 21.75 -4.87 -17.31
N THR A 319 21.30 -3.65 -17.08
CA THR A 319 20.12 -3.11 -17.78
C THR A 319 20.54 -2.34 -19.01
N GLY A 320 20.98 -3.06 -20.04
CA GLY A 320 21.02 -2.53 -21.40
C GLY A 320 19.57 -2.37 -21.89
N PHE A 321 19.05 -1.15 -21.83
CA PHE A 321 18.02 -0.56 -22.67
C PHE A 321 18.31 0.93 -22.77
#